data_c2ddf67077e371bdcdcaa2ee6a9afd14
#
_entry.id   c2ddf67077e371bdcdcaa2ee6a9afd14
#
_cell.length_a   1.000
_cell.length_b   1.000
_cell.length_c   1.000
_cell.angle_alpha   90.00
_cell.angle_beta   90.00
_cell.angle_gamma   90.00
#
_symmetry.space_group_name_H-M   'P 1'
#
loop_
_entity.id
_entity.type
_entity.pdbx_description
1 polymer ?
#
loop_
_entity_poly.entity_id
_entity_poly.type
_entity_poly.pdbx_seq_one_letter_code
_entity_poly.pdbx_strand_id
1 'polypeptide(L)'
;YGYKYAGIWGTAEAEEAAKYSQKPGQVHIAENGTPDYKLNADDYYVLGSATPKWSGSLLNNFNYKNFDLSILLIARWDWTIPYGLTGWYRTDGLTPSPTVCDYWTPENQSARYPRPDASITNGQDPYQQWANYFDGSYLKVKTISLGYTFPKKWLNAVKIDRMRVYFTANNPFIFTKCDYLKNYDPEKGGNDYDAPLSKQYVFGVNISF
;
A
#
# COMPACT_ATOMS: atom_id res chain seq x y z
N TYR A 1 -16.04 8.40 -5.13
CA TYR A 1 -17.24 7.73 -5.64
C TYR A 1 -16.83 6.76 -6.74
N GLY A 2 -17.51 5.61 -6.83
CA GLY A 2 -17.30 4.61 -7.86
C GLY A 2 -18.12 3.35 -7.60
N TYR A 3 -17.97 2.35 -8.45
CA TYR A 3 -18.62 1.07 -8.27
C TYR A 3 -18.07 0.32 -7.06
N LYS A 4 -18.97 -0.25 -6.27
CA LYS A 4 -18.62 -1.06 -5.10
C LYS A 4 -18.41 -2.51 -5.51
N TYR A 5 -17.20 -3.00 -5.29
CA TYR A 5 -16.87 -4.40 -5.51
C TYR A 5 -17.63 -5.31 -4.53
N ALA A 6 -18.37 -6.27 -5.06
CA ALA A 6 -19.12 -7.28 -4.31
C ALA A 6 -18.48 -8.67 -4.37
N GLY A 7 -17.46 -8.86 -5.20
CA GLY A 7 -16.78 -10.14 -5.39
C GLY A 7 -16.55 -10.45 -6.86
N ILE A 8 -16.35 -11.71 -7.13
CA ILE A 8 -16.27 -12.27 -8.48
C ILE A 8 -17.37 -13.31 -8.59
N TRP A 9 -18.13 -13.28 -9.68
CA TRP A 9 -19.21 -14.24 -9.92
C TRP A 9 -18.67 -15.68 -9.84
N GLY A 10 -19.22 -16.45 -8.91
CA GLY A 10 -18.92 -17.88 -8.77
C GLY A 10 -19.61 -18.72 -9.83
N THR A 11 -19.18 -19.97 -9.95
CA THR A 11 -19.83 -20.93 -10.90
C THR A 11 -21.31 -21.20 -10.55
N ALA A 12 -21.66 -21.17 -9.27
CA ALA A 12 -23.03 -21.38 -8.80
C ALA A 12 -23.94 -20.16 -9.07
N GLU A 13 -23.38 -18.99 -9.40
CA GLU A 13 -24.07 -17.72 -9.62
C GLU A 13 -24.27 -17.42 -11.13
N ALA A 14 -24.06 -18.40 -12.00
CA ALA A 14 -24.08 -18.19 -13.45
C ALA A 14 -25.39 -17.60 -13.98
N GLU A 15 -26.54 -18.03 -13.43
CA GLU A 15 -27.86 -17.52 -13.82
C GLU A 15 -28.07 -16.06 -13.41
N GLU A 16 -27.58 -15.68 -12.22
CA GLU A 16 -27.68 -14.31 -11.74
C GLU A 16 -26.71 -13.39 -12.51
N ALA A 17 -25.48 -13.82 -12.75
CA ALA A 17 -24.50 -13.11 -13.58
C ALA A 17 -25.03 -12.84 -15.01
N ALA A 18 -25.77 -13.79 -15.58
CA ALA A 18 -26.35 -13.64 -16.91
C ALA A 18 -27.37 -12.48 -17.02
N LYS A 19 -28.06 -12.11 -15.93
CA LYS A 19 -28.96 -10.96 -15.90
C LYS A 19 -28.21 -9.64 -16.13
N TYR A 20 -26.95 -9.57 -15.70
CA TYR A 20 -26.04 -8.44 -15.94
C TYR A 20 -25.23 -8.59 -17.22
N SER A 21 -25.58 -9.54 -18.09
CA SER A 21 -24.79 -9.90 -19.27
C SER A 21 -23.35 -10.32 -18.94
N GLN A 22 -23.15 -10.85 -17.73
CA GLN A 22 -21.85 -11.31 -17.21
C GLN A 22 -21.78 -12.84 -17.08
N LYS A 23 -20.59 -13.34 -16.82
CA LYS A 23 -20.29 -14.77 -16.67
C LYS A 23 -19.51 -15.04 -15.40
N PRO A 24 -19.52 -16.27 -14.85
CA PRO A 24 -18.63 -16.68 -13.78
C PRO A 24 -17.17 -16.31 -14.05
N GLY A 25 -16.49 -15.79 -13.03
CA GLY A 25 -15.14 -15.29 -13.12
C GLY A 25 -15.00 -13.83 -13.52
N GLN A 26 -16.10 -13.13 -13.84
CA GLN A 26 -16.11 -11.68 -14.02
C GLN A 26 -16.43 -10.96 -12.72
N VAL A 27 -16.09 -9.66 -12.66
CA VAL A 27 -16.30 -8.85 -11.45
C VAL A 27 -17.79 -8.65 -11.19
N HIS A 28 -18.20 -8.94 -9.96
CA HIS A 28 -19.51 -8.62 -9.43
C HIS A 28 -19.49 -7.22 -8.80
N ILE A 29 -20.32 -6.32 -9.31
CA ILE A 29 -20.51 -4.97 -8.79
C ILE A 29 -21.85 -4.94 -8.04
N ALA A 30 -21.84 -4.36 -6.83
CA ALA A 30 -23.06 -4.14 -6.08
C ALA A 30 -23.86 -2.99 -6.69
N GLU A 31 -25.14 -3.21 -6.99
CA GLU A 31 -26.06 -2.13 -7.32
C GLU A 31 -26.46 -1.36 -6.07
N ASN A 32 -26.78 -0.09 -6.25
CA ASN A 32 -27.23 0.80 -5.20
C ASN A 32 -28.77 0.89 -5.21
N GLY A 33 -29.40 0.24 -4.24
CA GLY A 33 -30.86 0.20 -4.15
C GLY A 33 -31.47 -1.10 -4.64
N THR A 34 -32.60 -1.00 -5.38
CA THR A 34 -33.29 -2.17 -5.95
C THR A 34 -32.63 -2.54 -7.27
N PRO A 35 -32.15 -3.79 -7.44
CA PRO A 35 -31.48 -4.21 -8.66
C PRO A 35 -32.36 -4.03 -9.90
N ASP A 36 -31.83 -3.35 -10.90
CA ASP A 36 -32.43 -3.21 -12.24
C ASP A 36 -31.62 -3.92 -13.32
N TYR A 37 -30.51 -4.58 -12.90
CA TYR A 37 -29.55 -5.31 -13.74
C TYR A 37 -28.82 -4.44 -14.77
N LYS A 38 -28.74 -3.11 -14.53
CA LYS A 38 -28.07 -2.15 -15.40
C LYS A 38 -27.13 -1.29 -14.60
N LEU A 39 -25.84 -1.58 -14.71
CA LEU A 39 -24.84 -0.80 -14.02
C LEU A 39 -24.65 0.58 -14.68
N ASN A 40 -24.88 1.62 -13.91
CA ASN A 40 -24.78 3.01 -14.33
C ASN A 40 -24.32 3.94 -13.18
N ALA A 41 -24.32 5.24 -13.37
CA ALA A 41 -23.81 6.18 -12.37
C ALA A 41 -24.64 6.22 -11.06
N ASP A 42 -25.89 5.76 -11.08
CA ASP A 42 -26.75 5.70 -9.89
C ASP A 42 -26.27 4.62 -8.92
N ASP A 43 -25.46 3.65 -9.41
CA ASP A 43 -24.85 2.58 -8.62
C ASP A 43 -23.53 2.98 -7.96
N TYR A 44 -23.16 4.24 -8.01
CA TYR A 44 -21.95 4.71 -7.35
C TYR A 44 -22.12 4.81 -5.85
N TYR A 45 -21.12 4.31 -5.16
CA TYR A 45 -20.96 4.42 -3.71
C TYR A 45 -19.82 5.37 -3.35
N VAL A 46 -19.84 5.86 -2.13
CA VAL A 46 -18.65 6.46 -1.50
C VAL A 46 -17.72 5.32 -1.13
N LEU A 47 -16.63 5.14 -1.88
CA LEU A 47 -15.67 4.06 -1.66
C LEU A 47 -14.70 4.36 -0.51
N GLY A 48 -14.52 5.64 -0.17
CA GLY A 48 -13.66 6.08 0.89
C GLY A 48 -13.21 7.53 0.72
N SER A 49 -12.22 7.94 1.49
CA SER A 49 -11.61 9.26 1.44
C SER A 49 -10.12 9.15 1.15
N ALA A 50 -9.61 10.01 0.27
CA ALA A 50 -8.18 10.15 0.05
C ALA A 50 -7.46 10.88 1.22
N THR A 51 -8.23 11.48 2.14
CA THR A 51 -7.70 12.11 3.34
C THR A 51 -7.83 11.14 4.51
N PRO A 52 -6.73 10.82 5.22
CA PRO A 52 -6.80 10.00 6.42
C PRO A 52 -7.71 10.63 7.47
N LYS A 53 -8.58 9.84 8.11
CA LYS A 53 -9.37 10.30 9.25
C LYS A 53 -8.49 10.61 10.46
N TRP A 54 -7.39 9.90 10.55
CA TRP A 54 -6.42 10.10 11.63
C TRP A 54 -4.99 10.01 11.09
N SER A 55 -4.14 10.93 11.56
CA SER A 55 -2.70 10.90 11.32
C SER A 55 -1.96 11.35 12.58
N GLY A 56 -0.82 10.74 12.82
CA GLY A 56 -0.02 11.07 13.98
C GLY A 56 1.44 10.68 13.83
N SER A 57 2.27 11.27 14.67
CA SER A 57 3.67 10.94 14.80
C SER A 57 4.10 10.88 16.26
N LEU A 58 5.05 10.02 16.55
CA LEU A 58 5.63 9.87 17.88
C LEU A 58 7.16 9.83 17.76
N LEU A 59 7.81 10.83 18.33
CA LEU A 59 9.26 10.88 18.46
C LEU A 59 9.66 10.45 19.87
N ASN A 60 10.43 9.38 19.96
CA ASN A 60 10.98 8.89 21.22
C ASN A 60 12.49 9.14 21.22
N ASN A 61 12.99 9.79 22.29
CA ASN A 61 14.41 10.01 22.50
C ASN A 61 14.82 9.40 23.85
N PHE A 62 15.80 8.52 23.78
CA PHE A 62 16.37 7.84 24.94
C PHE A 62 17.85 8.18 25.06
N ASN A 63 18.28 8.55 26.25
CA ASN A 63 19.68 8.79 26.55
C ASN A 63 20.10 7.90 27.72
N TYR A 64 21.13 7.11 27.50
CA TYR A 64 21.69 6.26 28.56
C TYR A 64 23.22 6.31 28.50
N LYS A 65 23.83 6.90 29.55
CA LYS A 65 25.28 7.14 29.60
C LYS A 65 25.75 7.91 28.36
N ASN A 66 26.52 7.24 27.50
CA ASN A 66 27.11 7.80 26.29
C ASN A 66 26.31 7.46 25.01
N PHE A 67 25.22 6.71 25.14
CA PHE A 67 24.34 6.36 24.05
C PHE A 67 23.15 7.31 23.95
N ASP A 68 22.81 7.68 22.75
CA ASP A 68 21.54 8.34 22.38
C ASP A 68 20.82 7.52 21.33
N LEU A 69 19.52 7.32 21.51
CA LEU A 69 18.64 6.61 20.59
C LEU A 69 17.42 7.48 20.30
N SER A 70 17.16 7.73 19.04
CA SER A 70 15.98 8.45 18.57
C SER A 70 15.17 7.56 17.62
N ILE A 71 13.87 7.45 17.85
CA ILE A 71 12.95 6.66 17.02
C ILE A 71 11.75 7.53 16.65
N LEU A 72 11.56 7.78 15.36
CA LEU A 72 10.40 8.46 14.82
C LEU A 72 9.43 7.45 14.22
N LEU A 73 8.23 7.40 14.78
CA LEU A 73 7.10 6.64 14.26
C LEU A 73 6.12 7.60 13.60
N ILE A 74 5.53 7.17 12.50
CA ILE A 74 4.42 7.86 11.84
C ILE A 74 3.30 6.87 11.54
N ALA A 75 2.05 7.33 11.62
CA ALA A 75 0.89 6.53 11.26
C ALA A 75 -0.14 7.38 10.53
N ARG A 76 -0.83 6.76 9.58
CA ARG A 76 -2.05 7.27 8.95
C ARG A 76 -3.09 6.16 8.97
N TRP A 77 -4.34 6.51 9.25
CA TRP A 77 -5.37 5.52 9.46
C TRP A 77 -6.69 5.92 8.83
N ASP A 78 -7.41 4.92 8.31
CA ASP A 78 -8.74 5.04 7.70
C ASP A 78 -8.76 6.05 6.54
N TRP A 79 -8.05 5.69 5.47
CA TRP A 79 -8.03 6.40 4.20
C TRP A 79 -7.89 5.44 3.04
N THR A 80 -8.29 5.89 1.86
CA THR A 80 -8.26 5.08 0.65
C THR A 80 -7.23 5.65 -0.30
N ILE A 81 -6.37 4.79 -0.82
CA ILE A 81 -5.39 5.15 -1.84
C ILE A 81 -5.64 4.37 -3.14
N PRO A 82 -5.47 5.00 -4.30
CA PRO A 82 -5.31 4.24 -5.53
C PRO A 82 -3.93 3.55 -5.52
N TYR A 83 -3.86 2.34 -6.05
CA TYR A 83 -2.60 1.63 -6.25
C TYR A 83 -2.53 1.09 -7.68
N GLY A 84 -1.97 1.87 -8.57
CA GLY A 84 -2.10 1.70 -9.98
C GLY A 84 -1.39 0.49 -10.57
N LEU A 85 -0.35 -0.07 -9.89
CA LEU A 85 0.27 -1.32 -10.34
C LEU A 85 -0.75 -2.47 -10.41
N THR A 86 -1.79 -2.45 -9.58
CA THR A 86 -2.88 -3.42 -9.65
C THR A 86 -3.81 -3.18 -10.84
N GLY A 87 -3.95 -1.92 -11.27
CA GLY A 87 -4.71 -1.55 -12.46
C GLY A 87 -4.04 -1.95 -13.78
N TRP A 88 -2.77 -2.34 -13.71
CA TRP A 88 -2.08 -2.91 -14.87
C TRP A 88 -2.41 -4.38 -15.11
N TYR A 89 -3.15 -5.02 -14.18
CA TYR A 89 -3.76 -6.30 -14.47
C TYR A 89 -4.81 -6.12 -15.58
N ARG A 90 -4.54 -6.73 -16.72
CA ARG A 90 -5.45 -6.66 -17.86
C ARG A 90 -6.39 -7.85 -17.84
N THR A 91 -7.67 -7.56 -17.71
CA THR A 91 -8.73 -8.56 -17.71
C THR A 91 -8.87 -9.30 -19.04
N ASP A 92 -8.35 -8.72 -20.14
CA ASP A 92 -8.29 -9.40 -21.45
C ASP A 92 -7.20 -10.50 -21.54
N GLY A 93 -6.25 -10.52 -20.58
CA GLY A 93 -5.16 -11.51 -20.57
C GLY A 93 -4.11 -11.35 -21.67
N LEU A 94 -4.17 -10.28 -22.46
CA LEU A 94 -3.27 -10.08 -23.62
C LEU A 94 -1.90 -9.54 -23.22
N THR A 95 -1.76 -9.04 -22.00
CA THR A 95 -0.51 -8.48 -21.51
C THR A 95 -0.15 -9.11 -20.16
N PRO A 96 1.12 -9.48 -19.94
CA PRO A 96 1.56 -9.96 -18.63
C PRO A 96 1.31 -8.91 -17.55
N SER A 97 0.81 -9.33 -16.40
CA SER A 97 0.71 -8.46 -15.23
C SER A 97 2.11 -8.14 -14.68
N PRO A 98 2.40 -6.90 -14.30
CA PRO A 98 3.68 -6.54 -13.67
C PRO A 98 3.81 -7.10 -12.25
N THR A 99 2.72 -7.60 -11.68
CA THR A 99 2.66 -8.20 -10.34
C THR A 99 2.06 -9.59 -10.41
N VAL A 100 2.41 -10.43 -9.43
CA VAL A 100 1.75 -11.73 -9.26
C VAL A 100 0.33 -11.47 -8.78
N CYS A 101 -0.64 -11.81 -9.61
CA CYS A 101 -2.07 -11.65 -9.31
C CYS A 101 -2.70 -13.01 -9.05
N ASP A 102 -3.45 -13.10 -7.96
CA ASP A 102 -4.32 -14.22 -7.64
C ASP A 102 -5.62 -14.06 -8.44
N TYR A 103 -5.73 -14.72 -9.58
CA TYR A 103 -6.90 -14.62 -10.46
C TYR A 103 -7.84 -15.80 -10.32
N TRP A 104 -9.10 -15.54 -10.63
CA TRP A 104 -10.18 -16.51 -10.51
C TRP A 104 -10.06 -17.67 -11.51
N THR A 105 -10.23 -18.87 -11.00
CA THR A 105 -10.47 -20.10 -11.77
C THR A 105 -11.60 -20.89 -11.11
N PRO A 106 -12.21 -21.88 -11.78
CA PRO A 106 -13.22 -22.72 -11.16
C PRO A 106 -12.74 -23.41 -9.87
N GLU A 107 -11.44 -23.66 -9.74
CA GLU A 107 -10.79 -24.26 -8.57
C GLU A 107 -10.38 -23.22 -7.51
N ASN A 108 -10.27 -21.94 -7.92
CA ASN A 108 -9.88 -20.82 -7.06
C ASN A 108 -10.92 -19.69 -7.13
N GLN A 109 -12.14 -19.96 -6.66
CA GLN A 109 -13.25 -18.99 -6.74
C GLN A 109 -13.16 -17.84 -5.72
N SER A 110 -12.27 -17.95 -4.74
CA SER A 110 -12.02 -16.89 -3.74
C SER A 110 -10.99 -15.86 -4.17
N ALA A 111 -10.45 -15.98 -5.38
CA ALA A 111 -9.47 -15.05 -5.91
C ALA A 111 -10.00 -13.61 -5.95
N ARG A 112 -9.09 -12.66 -5.82
CA ARG A 112 -9.42 -11.23 -5.87
C ARG A 112 -9.59 -10.70 -7.29
N TYR A 113 -8.80 -11.22 -8.24
CA TYR A 113 -8.80 -10.73 -9.62
C TYR A 113 -9.70 -11.58 -10.51
N PRO A 114 -10.44 -10.96 -11.45
CA PRO A 114 -11.29 -11.70 -12.36
C PRO A 114 -10.44 -12.63 -13.24
N ARG A 115 -11.10 -13.61 -13.85
CA ARG A 115 -10.45 -14.44 -14.86
C ARG A 115 -10.01 -13.59 -16.06
N PRO A 116 -8.87 -13.87 -16.70
CA PRO A 116 -8.54 -13.30 -17.99
C PRO A 116 -9.58 -13.73 -19.06
N ASP A 117 -10.10 -12.77 -19.82
CA ASP A 117 -11.11 -13.03 -20.84
C ASP A 117 -10.83 -12.18 -22.09
N ALA A 118 -10.26 -12.80 -23.12
CA ALA A 118 -9.91 -12.12 -24.36
C ALA A 118 -11.12 -11.61 -25.18
N SER A 119 -12.35 -11.97 -24.79
CA SER A 119 -13.58 -11.42 -25.38
C SER A 119 -13.89 -10.01 -24.91
N ILE A 120 -13.23 -9.53 -23.84
CA ILE A 120 -13.34 -8.16 -23.37
C ILE A 120 -12.55 -7.26 -24.31
N THR A 121 -13.27 -6.55 -25.18
CA THR A 121 -12.66 -5.69 -26.20
C THR A 121 -11.94 -4.50 -25.55
N ASN A 122 -10.72 -4.22 -26.02
CA ASN A 122 -9.89 -3.07 -25.67
C ASN A 122 -9.27 -3.07 -24.26
N GLY A 123 -9.31 -4.17 -23.51
CA GLY A 123 -8.74 -4.22 -22.14
C GLY A 123 -9.34 -3.18 -21.18
N GLN A 124 -10.46 -2.60 -21.54
CA GLN A 124 -11.19 -1.64 -20.72
C GLN A 124 -12.43 -2.32 -20.14
N ASP A 125 -12.21 -3.11 -19.11
CA ASP A 125 -13.29 -3.49 -18.21
C ASP A 125 -13.71 -2.21 -17.47
N PRO A 126 -14.97 -1.74 -17.61
CA PRO A 126 -15.44 -0.56 -16.91
C PRO A 126 -15.34 -0.71 -15.38
N TYR A 127 -15.17 -1.92 -14.90
CA TYR A 127 -15.06 -2.27 -13.48
C TYR A 127 -13.63 -2.41 -12.98
N GLN A 128 -12.61 -2.19 -13.79
CA GLN A 128 -11.20 -2.23 -13.35
C GLN A 128 -10.88 -1.27 -12.20
N GLN A 129 -11.62 -0.18 -12.07
CA GLN A 129 -11.38 0.83 -11.04
C GLN A 129 -11.48 0.30 -9.61
N TRP A 130 -12.28 -0.74 -9.35
CA TRP A 130 -12.39 -1.32 -8.01
C TRP A 130 -11.06 -1.97 -7.55
N ALA A 131 -10.29 -2.51 -8.49
CA ALA A 131 -9.01 -3.17 -8.19
C ALA A 131 -7.94 -2.18 -7.72
N ASN A 132 -8.14 -0.90 -7.97
CA ASN A 132 -7.16 0.15 -7.72
C ASN A 132 -7.29 0.82 -6.35
N TYR A 133 -8.37 0.59 -5.61
CA TYR A 133 -8.62 1.26 -4.34
C TYR A 133 -8.38 0.32 -3.16
N PHE A 134 -7.52 0.75 -2.25
CA PHE A 134 -7.11 -0.03 -1.09
C PHE A 134 -7.15 0.82 0.18
N ASP A 135 -7.31 0.14 1.33
CA ASP A 135 -7.10 0.75 2.63
C ASP A 135 -5.60 1.08 2.77
N GLY A 136 -5.29 2.37 2.75
CA GLY A 136 -3.94 2.89 2.85
C GLY A 136 -3.41 2.99 4.28
N SER A 137 -4.11 2.47 5.28
CA SER A 137 -3.72 2.55 6.69
C SER A 137 -2.39 1.87 6.95
N TYR A 138 -1.50 2.57 7.67
CA TYR A 138 -0.17 2.05 8.00
C TYR A 138 0.39 2.63 9.30
N LEU A 139 1.32 1.88 9.89
CA LEU A 139 2.29 2.33 10.90
C LEU A 139 3.69 2.18 10.32
N LYS A 140 4.51 3.21 10.40
CA LYS A 140 5.87 3.22 9.83
C LYS A 140 6.89 3.69 10.85
N VAL A 141 7.99 2.97 10.92
CA VAL A 141 9.21 3.45 11.57
C VAL A 141 9.94 4.32 10.54
N LYS A 142 9.82 5.65 10.69
CA LYS A 142 10.35 6.61 9.72
C LYS A 142 11.87 6.72 9.83
N THR A 143 12.37 6.80 11.08
CA THR A 143 13.79 6.93 11.34
C THR A 143 14.16 6.24 12.64
N ILE A 144 15.28 5.55 12.67
CA ILE A 144 15.98 5.08 13.87
C ILE A 144 17.38 5.66 13.80
N SER A 145 17.80 6.41 14.83
CA SER A 145 19.17 6.91 14.94
C SER A 145 19.76 6.50 16.29
N LEU A 146 20.88 5.80 16.24
CA LEU A 146 21.65 5.39 17.41
C LEU A 146 23.00 6.08 17.36
N GLY A 147 23.34 6.82 18.41
CA GLY A 147 24.61 7.51 18.56
C GLY A 147 25.39 7.04 19.78
N TYR A 148 26.70 7.17 19.71
CA TYR A 148 27.59 6.99 20.83
C TYR A 148 28.60 8.13 20.91
N THR A 149 28.64 8.84 22.03
CA THR A 149 29.60 9.92 22.29
C THR A 149 30.73 9.38 23.14
N PHE A 150 31.93 9.49 22.64
CA PHE A 150 33.11 8.98 23.36
C PHE A 150 33.42 9.78 24.63
N PRO A 151 33.80 9.11 25.75
CA PRO A 151 34.20 9.80 26.97
C PRO A 151 35.45 10.68 26.74
N LYS A 152 35.47 11.89 27.32
CA LYS A 152 36.58 12.83 27.19
C LYS A 152 37.95 12.22 27.55
N LYS A 153 38.00 11.35 28.56
CA LYS A 153 39.24 10.70 29.00
C LYS A 153 39.97 9.89 27.88
N TRP A 154 39.20 9.40 26.87
CA TRP A 154 39.80 8.69 25.74
C TRP A 154 40.24 9.66 24.64
N LEU A 155 39.61 10.80 24.55
CA LEU A 155 39.82 11.79 23.49
C LEU A 155 40.98 12.75 23.82
N ASN A 156 41.27 12.98 25.10
CA ASN A 156 42.33 13.88 25.55
C ASN A 156 43.70 13.49 25.01
N ALA A 157 43.99 12.18 24.87
CA ALA A 157 45.25 11.68 24.34
C ALA A 157 45.51 12.10 22.87
N VAL A 158 44.45 12.36 22.12
CA VAL A 158 44.49 12.73 20.69
C VAL A 158 44.04 14.17 20.44
N LYS A 159 43.91 14.98 21.51
CA LYS A 159 43.52 16.41 21.45
C LYS A 159 42.19 16.65 20.71
N ILE A 160 41.20 15.77 20.89
CA ILE A 160 39.87 15.89 20.37
C ILE A 160 38.93 16.29 21.51
N ASP A 161 38.16 17.36 21.33
CA ASP A 161 37.23 17.84 22.35
C ASP A 161 36.00 16.96 22.46
N ARG A 162 35.44 16.55 21.32
CA ARG A 162 34.25 15.71 21.26
C ARG A 162 34.28 14.82 20.02
N MET A 163 33.94 13.56 20.20
CA MET A 163 33.70 12.63 19.09
C MET A 163 32.43 11.86 19.31
N ARG A 164 31.55 11.84 18.32
CA ARG A 164 30.31 11.05 18.29
C ARG A 164 30.24 10.27 16.99
N VAL A 165 30.05 8.96 17.09
CA VAL A 165 29.69 8.11 15.97
C VAL A 165 28.19 7.85 15.99
N TYR A 166 27.57 7.71 14.82
CA TYR A 166 26.15 7.40 14.75
C TYR A 166 25.80 6.54 13.55
N PHE A 167 24.71 5.82 13.70
CA PHE A 167 24.05 5.06 12.66
C PHE A 167 22.61 5.51 12.56
N THR A 168 22.14 5.80 11.35
CA THR A 168 20.75 6.17 11.09
C THR A 168 20.17 5.28 10.00
N ALA A 169 19.02 4.68 10.29
CA ALA A 169 18.21 3.95 9.33
C ALA A 169 16.95 4.78 9.01
N ASN A 170 16.75 5.13 7.74
CA ASN A 170 15.55 5.80 7.25
C ASN A 170 14.64 4.78 6.55
N ASN A 171 13.35 4.87 6.82
CA ASN A 171 12.31 3.97 6.31
C ASN A 171 12.59 2.47 6.53
N PRO A 172 13.15 2.03 7.69
CA PRO A 172 13.54 0.62 7.85
C PRO A 172 12.35 -0.32 7.85
N PHE A 173 11.20 0.07 8.43
CA PHE A 173 10.04 -0.79 8.59
C PHE A 173 8.74 -0.05 8.31
N ILE A 174 7.82 -0.76 7.63
CA ILE A 174 6.44 -0.33 7.43
C ILE A 174 5.51 -1.52 7.66
N PHE A 175 4.39 -1.26 8.32
CA PHE A 175 3.33 -2.21 8.61
C PHE A 175 2.04 -1.67 8.01
N THR A 176 1.58 -2.27 6.92
CA THR A 176 0.35 -1.90 6.22
C THR A 176 -0.80 -2.77 6.71
N LYS A 177 -1.99 -2.19 6.81
CA LYS A 177 -3.20 -2.95 7.15
C LYS A 177 -3.65 -3.84 5.98
N CYS A 178 -3.47 -3.36 4.76
CA CYS A 178 -3.81 -4.11 3.55
C CYS A 178 -2.64 -4.96 3.07
N ASP A 179 -2.86 -6.27 2.93
CA ASP A 179 -1.82 -7.22 2.49
C ASP A 179 -1.30 -6.95 1.08
N TYR A 180 -2.14 -6.42 0.21
CA TYR A 180 -1.76 -6.05 -1.16
C TYR A 180 -0.75 -4.89 -1.21
N LEU A 181 -0.62 -4.12 -0.12
CA LEU A 181 0.31 -3.00 0.00
C LEU A 181 1.60 -3.36 0.76
N LYS A 182 1.85 -4.63 1.08
CA LYS A 182 3.05 -5.04 1.85
C LYS A 182 4.37 -4.61 1.21
N ASN A 183 4.42 -4.56 -0.12
CA ASN A 183 5.61 -4.18 -0.88
C ASN A 183 5.53 -2.74 -1.43
N TYR A 184 4.52 -2.01 -1.03
CA TYR A 184 4.28 -0.63 -1.41
C TYR A 184 4.29 0.27 -0.18
N ASP A 185 4.80 1.49 -0.33
CA ASP A 185 4.79 2.46 0.77
C ASP A 185 3.62 3.44 0.60
N PRO A 186 2.50 3.26 1.35
CA PRO A 186 1.32 4.10 1.24
C PRO A 186 1.59 5.59 1.52
N GLU A 187 2.70 5.93 2.18
CA GLU A 187 3.08 7.33 2.43
C GLU A 187 3.13 8.15 1.13
N LYS A 188 3.41 7.50 0.00
CA LYS A 188 3.44 8.14 -1.33
C LYS A 188 2.06 8.43 -1.92
N GLY A 189 0.99 7.90 -1.33
CA GLY A 189 -0.38 8.22 -1.76
C GLY A 189 -0.85 7.54 -3.04
N GLY A 190 -0.21 6.46 -3.49
CA GLY A 190 -0.69 5.65 -4.62
C GLY A 190 -0.31 6.15 -6.01
N ASN A 191 0.68 7.04 -6.12
CA ASN A 191 1.20 7.45 -7.42
C ASN A 191 2.09 6.34 -8.02
N ASP A 192 1.67 5.79 -9.15
CA ASP A 192 2.21 4.58 -9.79
C ASP A 192 3.55 4.78 -10.48
N TYR A 193 3.81 6.00 -10.93
CA TYR A 193 4.97 6.32 -11.73
C TYR A 193 6.20 6.72 -10.91
N ASP A 194 6.01 6.88 -9.60
CA ASP A 194 7.10 7.24 -8.70
C ASP A 194 7.89 6.03 -8.24
N ALA A 195 9.21 6.17 -8.19
CA ALA A 195 10.06 5.16 -7.58
C ALA A 195 9.65 4.90 -6.11
N PRO A 196 9.68 3.64 -5.65
CA PRO A 196 9.37 3.32 -4.26
C PRO A 196 10.31 4.05 -3.30
N LEU A 197 9.82 4.36 -2.10
CA LEU A 197 10.65 4.96 -1.06
C LEU A 197 11.75 3.98 -0.65
N SER A 198 13.00 4.41 -0.82
CA SER A 198 14.15 3.59 -0.50
C SER A 198 14.38 3.49 1.01
N LYS A 199 14.89 2.33 1.46
CA LYS A 199 15.52 2.19 2.76
C LYS A 199 16.94 2.74 2.66
N GLN A 200 17.33 3.61 3.60
CA GLN A 200 18.66 4.20 3.62
C GLN A 200 19.34 3.95 4.95
N TYR A 201 20.62 3.62 4.90
CA TYR A 201 21.45 3.40 6.07
C TYR A 201 22.66 4.34 6.00
N VAL A 202 22.80 5.15 7.03
CA VAL A 202 23.83 6.19 7.10
C VAL A 202 24.70 5.95 8.32
N PHE A 203 26.00 5.89 8.12
CA PHE A 203 27.00 5.93 9.17
C PHE A 203 27.68 7.30 9.14
N GLY A 204 27.87 7.90 10.31
CA GLY A 204 28.50 9.19 10.39
C GLY A 204 29.37 9.34 11.64
N VAL A 205 30.32 10.26 11.55
CA VAL A 205 31.22 10.65 12.64
C VAL A 205 31.21 12.18 12.74
N ASN A 206 30.97 12.69 13.95
CA ASN A 206 31.10 14.11 14.26
C ASN A 206 32.32 14.27 15.17
N ILE A 207 33.27 15.12 14.77
CA ILE A 207 34.50 15.41 15.52
C ILE A 207 34.57 16.91 15.73
N SER A 208 34.91 17.31 16.95
CA SER A 208 35.27 18.70 17.33
C SER A 208 36.62 18.71 17.95
N PHE A 209 37.45 19.68 17.58
CA PHE A 209 38.81 19.89 18.07
C PHE A 209 38.92 21.13 18.95
#